data_74b7a13f84b6b8bea6b56c09f6d88100
#
_entry.id   74b7a13f84b6b8bea6b56c09f6d88100
#
_cell.length_a   1.000
_cell.length_b   1.000
_cell.length_c   1.000
_cell.angle_alpha   90.00
_cell.angle_beta   90.00
_cell.angle_gamma   90.00
#
_symmetry.space_group_name_H-M   'P 1'
#
loop_
_entity.id
_entity.type
_entity.pdbx_description
1 polymer ?
#
loop_
_entity_poly.entity_id
_entity_poly.type
_entity_poly.pdbx_seq_one_letter_code
_entity_poly.pdbx_strand_id
1 'polypeptide(L)'
;MQEFQKTLEEIFRDFHRHPETAKEEYRTTQKVREFLEKQGIQILDLPLPTGVLAQVGSGEGPVIALRADMDALPVQEQTDLPYVSETPGKMHACGHDFHTTALLGAAALLKEREAELKGTVRLIFQPGEEINYGALAMLGTGLLDDVQEYYGLHTDPNIEAGTLGIRENAIMASPDWFGVTIEGKGGHGAQPHNCIDPVPAMASMILALQQVVSRRISPFSACVLSVTRASAGNTWNVIPGTAEIEGTIRTMSDEERDLGEQLIRQTAESVAAAYGCTAKVGYKRQSRPLINTPALAAFTTGLAEEMGIPVIRQEPSMIGEDFAEYLKDHPGCFVRVGTGIGPALHHPKFTVDPSVLSGTAEFLARTAQKRLEALRNA
;
A
#
# COMPACT_ATOMS: atom_id res chain seq x y z
N MET A 1 17.31 -18.26 -18.98
CA MET A 1 17.42 -17.10 -18.08
C MET A 1 17.63 -15.78 -18.82
N GLN A 2 18.66 -15.59 -19.70
CA GLN A 2 18.89 -14.30 -20.38
C GLN A 2 17.73 -13.88 -21.31
N GLU A 3 17.16 -14.80 -22.07
CA GLU A 3 16.02 -14.51 -22.97
C GLU A 3 14.75 -14.19 -22.16
N PHE A 4 14.53 -14.91 -21.04
CA PHE A 4 13.42 -14.65 -20.12
C PHE A 4 13.52 -13.26 -19.51
N GLN A 5 14.70 -12.89 -18.98
CA GLN A 5 14.97 -11.56 -18.46
C GLN A 5 14.66 -10.47 -19.50
N LYS A 6 15.13 -10.65 -20.74
CA LYS A 6 14.88 -9.70 -21.82
C LYS A 6 13.38 -9.54 -22.14
N THR A 7 12.65 -10.65 -22.16
CA THR A 7 11.19 -10.63 -22.35
C THR A 7 10.49 -9.83 -21.24
N LEU A 8 10.89 -10.04 -19.98
CA LEU A 8 10.32 -9.29 -18.85
C LEU A 8 10.66 -7.80 -18.93
N GLU A 9 11.90 -7.44 -19.33
CA GLU A 9 12.26 -6.04 -19.52
C GLU A 9 11.46 -5.35 -20.63
N GLU A 10 11.14 -6.06 -21.72
CA GLU A 10 10.30 -5.54 -22.78
C GLU A 10 8.86 -5.26 -22.29
N ILE A 11 8.29 -6.18 -21.50
CA ILE A 11 6.97 -6.01 -20.88
C ILE A 11 6.98 -4.84 -19.90
N PHE A 12 7.96 -4.78 -19.01
CA PHE A 12 8.13 -3.69 -18.06
C PHE A 12 8.19 -2.32 -18.75
N ARG A 13 9.01 -2.19 -19.79
CA ARG A 13 9.13 -0.95 -20.56
C ARG A 13 7.84 -0.58 -21.29
N ASP A 14 7.04 -1.56 -21.72
CA ASP A 14 5.74 -1.31 -22.32
C ASP A 14 4.75 -0.77 -21.30
N PHE A 15 4.68 -1.33 -20.07
CA PHE A 15 3.86 -0.79 -18.99
C PHE A 15 4.32 0.61 -18.58
N HIS A 16 5.62 0.81 -18.41
CA HIS A 16 6.19 2.11 -18.03
C HIS A 16 5.83 3.24 -18.99
N ARG A 17 5.83 2.96 -20.30
CA ARG A 17 5.43 3.95 -21.33
C ARG A 17 3.94 4.30 -21.28
N HIS A 18 3.10 3.42 -20.79
CA HIS A 18 1.64 3.55 -20.87
C HIS A 18 0.97 3.49 -19.49
N PRO A 19 1.37 4.37 -18.56
CA PRO A 19 0.82 4.37 -17.20
C PRO A 19 -0.66 4.76 -17.19
N GLU A 20 -1.45 4.01 -16.44
CA GLU A 20 -2.87 4.24 -16.23
C GLU A 20 -3.13 4.41 -14.73
N THR A 21 -3.86 5.46 -14.35
CA THR A 21 -4.16 5.75 -12.95
C THR A 21 -5.25 4.84 -12.40
N ALA A 22 -5.36 4.80 -11.08
CA ALA A 22 -6.33 3.98 -10.35
C ALA A 22 -7.75 4.00 -10.98
N LYS A 23 -8.32 2.82 -11.20
CA LYS A 23 -9.62 2.56 -11.87
C LYS A 23 -9.65 2.87 -13.38
N GLU A 24 -8.54 3.19 -13.98
CA GLU A 24 -8.40 3.45 -15.41
C GLU A 24 -7.41 2.48 -16.10
N GLU A 25 -7.00 1.40 -15.41
CA GLU A 25 -5.98 0.43 -15.83
C GLU A 25 -6.51 -0.53 -16.91
N TYR A 26 -7.24 -0.01 -17.91
CA TYR A 26 -7.90 -0.83 -18.95
C TYR A 26 -6.90 -1.49 -19.89
N ARG A 27 -5.90 -0.74 -20.39
CA ARG A 27 -4.86 -1.28 -21.27
C ARG A 27 -3.97 -2.26 -20.52
N THR A 28 -3.56 -1.91 -19.30
CA THR A 28 -2.75 -2.76 -18.43
C THR A 28 -3.47 -4.08 -18.16
N THR A 29 -4.75 -4.03 -17.79
CA THR A 29 -5.62 -5.20 -17.63
C THR A 29 -5.64 -6.07 -18.89
N GLN A 30 -5.83 -5.44 -20.06
CA GLN A 30 -5.84 -6.15 -21.33
C GLN A 30 -4.48 -6.83 -21.61
N LYS A 31 -3.37 -6.14 -21.39
CA LYS A 31 -2.02 -6.69 -21.62
C LYS A 31 -1.69 -7.85 -20.69
N VAL A 32 -2.09 -7.77 -19.43
CA VAL A 32 -1.99 -8.86 -18.47
C VAL A 32 -2.79 -10.07 -18.96
N ARG A 33 -4.05 -9.89 -19.39
CA ARG A 33 -4.88 -10.97 -19.92
C ARG A 33 -4.27 -11.61 -21.16
N GLU A 34 -3.83 -10.82 -22.13
CA GLU A 34 -3.17 -11.29 -23.37
C GLU A 34 -1.95 -12.16 -23.07
N PHE A 35 -1.12 -11.76 -22.09
CA PHE A 35 0.03 -12.54 -21.66
C PHE A 35 -0.38 -13.88 -21.03
N LEU A 36 -1.31 -13.86 -20.08
CA LEU A 36 -1.78 -15.06 -19.37
C LEU A 36 -2.45 -16.05 -20.31
N GLU A 37 -3.29 -15.57 -21.22
CA GLU A 37 -3.95 -16.39 -22.27
C GLU A 37 -2.92 -17.06 -23.19
N LYS A 38 -1.89 -16.32 -23.61
CA LYS A 38 -0.79 -16.85 -24.42
C LYS A 38 -0.01 -17.97 -23.69
N GLN A 39 0.10 -17.86 -22.37
CA GLN A 39 0.73 -18.90 -21.55
C GLN A 39 -0.22 -20.06 -21.23
N GLY A 40 -1.50 -20.02 -21.61
CA GLY A 40 -2.49 -21.03 -21.27
C GLY A 40 -2.85 -21.05 -19.78
N ILE A 41 -2.77 -19.91 -19.11
CA ILE A 41 -3.11 -19.75 -17.70
C ILE A 41 -4.60 -19.42 -17.59
N GLN A 42 -5.29 -20.08 -16.67
CA GLN A 42 -6.72 -19.88 -16.46
C GLN A 42 -6.99 -18.52 -15.83
N ILE A 43 -7.74 -17.67 -16.52
CA ILE A 43 -8.24 -16.40 -16.01
C ILE A 43 -9.65 -16.63 -15.43
N LEU A 44 -9.89 -16.10 -14.24
CA LEU A 44 -11.19 -16.15 -13.57
C LEU A 44 -12.07 -14.98 -14.00
N ASP A 45 -13.39 -15.17 -13.92
CA ASP A 45 -14.36 -14.13 -14.26
C ASP A 45 -14.46 -13.11 -13.12
N LEU A 46 -13.59 -12.09 -13.19
CA LEU A 46 -13.51 -11.03 -12.19
C LEU A 46 -14.56 -9.95 -12.48
N PRO A 47 -15.54 -9.69 -11.58
CA PRO A 47 -16.59 -8.70 -11.77
C PRO A 47 -16.13 -7.26 -11.47
N LEU A 48 -14.93 -6.89 -11.91
CA LEU A 48 -14.37 -5.54 -11.80
C LEU A 48 -14.02 -5.01 -13.19
N PRO A 49 -14.11 -3.68 -13.40
CA PRO A 49 -13.81 -3.08 -14.70
C PRO A 49 -12.34 -3.17 -15.08
N THR A 50 -11.43 -3.19 -14.09
CA THR A 50 -9.98 -3.30 -14.24
C THR A 50 -9.43 -4.31 -13.24
N GLY A 51 -8.22 -4.82 -13.48
CA GLY A 51 -7.62 -5.90 -12.71
C GLY A 51 -7.81 -7.27 -13.37
N VAL A 52 -7.00 -8.23 -12.96
CA VAL A 52 -7.09 -9.62 -13.42
C VAL A 52 -6.90 -10.56 -12.25
N LEU A 53 -7.72 -11.61 -12.21
CA LEU A 53 -7.56 -12.72 -11.30
C LEU A 53 -7.36 -13.98 -12.14
N ALA A 54 -6.29 -14.72 -11.88
CA ALA A 54 -5.96 -15.94 -12.61
C ALA A 54 -5.48 -17.02 -11.65
N GLN A 55 -5.30 -18.24 -12.14
CA GLN A 55 -4.80 -19.33 -11.32
C GLN A 55 -3.96 -20.33 -12.13
N VAL A 56 -3.01 -20.95 -11.42
CA VAL A 56 -2.17 -22.04 -11.91
C VAL A 56 -2.17 -23.17 -10.88
N GLY A 57 -2.33 -24.40 -11.32
CA GLY A 57 -2.30 -25.59 -10.47
C GLY A 57 -3.46 -26.56 -10.72
N SER A 58 -3.54 -27.61 -9.91
CA SER A 58 -4.47 -28.73 -10.11
C SER A 58 -5.94 -28.42 -9.76
N GLY A 59 -6.23 -27.33 -9.08
CA GLY A 59 -7.55 -27.03 -8.50
C GLY A 59 -7.88 -27.84 -7.23
N GLU A 60 -6.97 -28.73 -6.80
CA GLU A 60 -7.11 -29.53 -5.57
C GLU A 60 -6.02 -29.15 -4.57
N GLY A 61 -6.32 -29.28 -3.26
CA GLY A 61 -5.39 -28.98 -2.17
C GLY A 61 -5.37 -27.52 -1.74
N PRO A 62 -4.28 -27.07 -1.08
CA PRO A 62 -4.19 -25.72 -0.56
C PRO A 62 -4.17 -24.66 -1.67
N VAL A 63 -4.69 -23.47 -1.35
CA VAL A 63 -4.67 -22.31 -2.23
C VAL A 63 -3.87 -21.19 -1.58
N ILE A 64 -2.91 -20.64 -2.30
CA ILE A 64 -2.19 -19.42 -1.89
C ILE A 64 -2.30 -18.36 -2.96
N ALA A 65 -2.08 -17.11 -2.59
CA ALA A 65 -2.12 -16.00 -3.54
C ALA A 65 -0.79 -15.26 -3.63
N LEU A 66 -0.44 -14.87 -4.87
CA LEU A 66 0.59 -13.89 -5.18
C LEU A 66 -0.08 -12.62 -5.70
N ARG A 67 0.29 -11.45 -5.19
CA ARG A 67 -0.31 -10.15 -5.58
C ARG A 67 0.72 -9.20 -6.15
N ALA A 68 0.33 -8.51 -7.20
CA ALA A 68 0.94 -7.28 -7.71
C ALA A 68 -0.16 -6.23 -7.95
N ASP A 69 0.13 -4.99 -7.64
CA ASP A 69 -0.65 -3.82 -8.02
C ASP A 69 -0.33 -3.38 -9.45
N MET A 70 -1.21 -2.54 -10.06
CA MET A 70 -1.11 -2.21 -11.49
C MET A 70 -1.21 -0.72 -11.79
N ASP A 71 -1.73 0.08 -10.87
CA ASP A 71 -2.02 1.49 -11.12
C ASP A 71 -0.80 2.39 -11.07
N ALA A 72 -0.89 3.52 -11.77
CA ALA A 72 0.11 4.56 -11.82
C ALA A 72 -0.38 5.83 -11.11
N LEU A 73 0.49 6.82 -11.00
CA LEU A 73 0.24 8.09 -10.34
C LEU A 73 0.06 9.25 -11.31
N PRO A 74 -0.73 10.29 -10.95
CA PRO A 74 -0.86 11.52 -11.72
C PRO A 74 0.38 12.43 -11.52
N VAL A 75 1.54 11.94 -11.92
CA VAL A 75 2.84 12.60 -11.81
C VAL A 75 3.43 12.77 -13.20
N GLN A 76 3.91 13.99 -13.53
CA GLN A 76 4.66 14.19 -14.77
C GLN A 76 6.06 13.64 -14.62
N GLU A 77 6.40 12.65 -15.41
CA GLU A 77 7.74 12.05 -15.42
C GLU A 77 8.80 13.06 -15.87
N GLN A 78 9.97 13.02 -15.19
CA GLN A 78 11.13 13.86 -15.44
C GLN A 78 12.43 13.03 -15.48
N THR A 79 12.34 11.77 -15.84
CA THR A 79 13.52 10.90 -16.05
C THR A 79 14.09 11.11 -17.44
N ASP A 80 15.33 10.64 -17.66
CA ASP A 80 15.99 10.61 -18.97
C ASP A 80 16.01 9.17 -19.56
N LEU A 81 15.04 8.32 -19.14
CA LEU A 81 14.96 6.94 -19.59
C LEU A 81 14.59 6.85 -21.08
N PRO A 82 15.10 5.87 -21.85
CA PRO A 82 14.73 5.67 -23.24
C PRO A 82 13.29 5.14 -23.42
N TYR A 83 12.57 4.93 -22.33
CA TYR A 83 11.19 4.43 -22.29
C TYR A 83 10.31 5.25 -21.33
N VAL A 84 10.51 6.56 -21.29
CA VAL A 84 9.68 7.49 -20.48
C VAL A 84 8.19 7.33 -20.81
N SER A 85 7.33 7.71 -19.88
CA SER A 85 5.88 7.72 -20.07
C SER A 85 5.47 8.49 -21.34
N GLU A 86 4.66 7.86 -22.18
CA GLU A 86 4.04 8.46 -23.35
C GLU A 86 2.67 9.11 -23.01
N THR A 87 2.23 8.99 -21.74
CA THR A 87 0.98 9.56 -21.24
C THR A 87 1.26 10.81 -20.42
N PRO A 88 1.03 12.03 -20.95
CA PRO A 88 1.34 13.26 -20.23
C PRO A 88 0.66 13.33 -18.86
N GLY A 89 1.43 13.71 -17.84
CA GLY A 89 0.93 13.85 -16.47
C GLY A 89 0.72 12.53 -15.70
N LYS A 90 1.10 11.38 -16.27
CA LYS A 90 1.03 10.08 -15.59
C LYS A 90 2.39 9.37 -15.62
N MET A 91 2.71 8.65 -14.54
CA MET A 91 3.97 7.91 -14.39
C MET A 91 3.81 6.75 -13.41
N HIS A 92 4.46 5.62 -13.67
CA HIS A 92 4.68 4.58 -12.67
C HIS A 92 5.76 5.00 -11.65
N ALA A 93 5.41 5.99 -10.80
CA ALA A 93 6.33 6.54 -9.81
C ALA A 93 6.38 5.75 -8.48
N CYS A 94 5.68 4.60 -8.42
CA CYS A 94 5.70 3.67 -7.30
C CYS A 94 6.25 2.26 -7.68
N GLY A 95 6.46 2.00 -8.97
CA GLY A 95 7.04 0.74 -9.46
C GLY A 95 6.04 -0.39 -9.68
N HIS A 96 4.75 -0.10 -9.79
CA HIS A 96 3.72 -1.12 -10.01
C HIS A 96 3.84 -1.79 -11.39
N ASP A 97 4.45 -1.16 -12.37
CA ASP A 97 4.89 -1.76 -13.63
C ASP A 97 5.90 -2.88 -13.41
N PHE A 98 6.86 -2.70 -12.48
CA PHE A 98 7.80 -3.74 -12.06
C PHE A 98 7.07 -4.87 -11.32
N HIS A 99 6.17 -4.56 -10.38
CA HIS A 99 5.42 -5.56 -9.62
C HIS A 99 4.57 -6.43 -10.54
N THR A 100 3.78 -5.81 -11.42
CA THR A 100 2.97 -6.50 -12.44
C THR A 100 3.84 -7.39 -13.33
N THR A 101 4.97 -6.89 -13.81
CA THR A 101 5.89 -7.66 -14.66
C THR A 101 6.52 -8.83 -13.93
N ALA A 102 6.94 -8.65 -12.67
CA ALA A 102 7.49 -9.73 -11.85
C ALA A 102 6.46 -10.85 -11.62
N LEU A 103 5.20 -10.49 -11.38
CA LEU A 103 4.12 -11.47 -11.22
C LEU A 103 3.78 -12.19 -12.53
N LEU A 104 3.81 -11.51 -13.67
CA LEU A 104 3.68 -12.17 -14.98
C LEU A 104 4.80 -13.18 -15.22
N GLY A 105 6.03 -12.81 -14.84
CA GLY A 105 7.17 -13.73 -14.89
C GLY A 105 6.97 -14.94 -13.98
N ALA A 106 6.54 -14.72 -12.74
CA ALA A 106 6.22 -15.82 -11.80
C ALA A 106 5.11 -16.73 -12.34
N ALA A 107 4.08 -16.14 -12.96
CA ALA A 107 2.98 -16.88 -13.58
C ALA A 107 3.47 -17.82 -14.68
N ALA A 108 4.35 -17.36 -15.56
CA ALA A 108 4.95 -18.20 -16.62
C ALA A 108 5.77 -19.37 -16.03
N LEU A 109 6.62 -19.07 -15.04
CA LEU A 109 7.43 -20.11 -14.36
C LEU A 109 6.57 -21.15 -13.63
N LEU A 110 5.51 -20.71 -12.96
CA LEU A 110 4.56 -21.60 -12.30
C LEU A 110 3.82 -22.46 -13.32
N LYS A 111 3.46 -21.91 -14.47
CA LYS A 111 2.80 -22.66 -15.55
C LYS A 111 3.71 -23.74 -16.13
N GLU A 112 5.00 -23.44 -16.33
CA GLU A 112 5.99 -24.44 -16.76
C GLU A 112 6.10 -25.61 -15.77
N ARG A 113 5.91 -25.35 -14.47
CA ARG A 113 6.01 -26.32 -13.36
C ARG A 113 4.64 -26.78 -12.84
N GLU A 114 3.56 -26.50 -13.56
CA GLU A 114 2.18 -26.72 -13.07
C GLU A 114 1.93 -28.15 -12.57
N ALA A 115 2.48 -29.16 -13.26
CA ALA A 115 2.35 -30.57 -12.86
C ALA A 115 3.03 -30.93 -11.51
N GLU A 116 3.95 -30.08 -11.04
CA GLU A 116 4.67 -30.27 -9.79
C GLU A 116 3.97 -29.61 -8.61
N LEU A 117 3.05 -28.66 -8.87
CA LEU A 117 2.35 -27.90 -7.84
C LEU A 117 1.47 -28.79 -6.98
N LYS A 118 1.55 -28.59 -5.66
CA LYS A 118 0.79 -29.38 -4.66
C LYS A 118 -0.52 -28.70 -4.22
N GLY A 119 -1.06 -27.82 -5.07
CA GLY A 119 -2.26 -27.03 -4.84
C GLY A 119 -2.43 -26.02 -5.94
N THR A 120 -3.05 -24.89 -5.62
CA THR A 120 -3.37 -23.83 -6.56
C THR A 120 -2.70 -22.51 -6.14
N VAL A 121 -2.10 -21.81 -7.09
CA VAL A 121 -1.62 -20.43 -6.92
C VAL A 121 -2.62 -19.48 -7.56
N ARG A 122 -3.21 -18.61 -6.76
CA ARG A 122 -4.05 -17.50 -7.20
C ARG A 122 -3.15 -16.32 -7.56
N LEU A 123 -3.29 -15.76 -8.75
CA LEU A 123 -2.51 -14.62 -9.25
C LEU A 123 -3.41 -13.39 -9.25
N ILE A 124 -3.09 -12.42 -8.40
CA ILE A 124 -3.89 -11.19 -8.22
C ILE A 124 -3.15 -10.02 -8.87
N PHE A 125 -3.65 -9.53 -9.98
CA PHE A 125 -3.23 -8.28 -10.61
C PHE A 125 -4.24 -7.21 -10.20
N GLN A 126 -3.90 -6.47 -9.15
CA GLN A 126 -4.81 -5.61 -8.42
C GLN A 126 -4.82 -4.18 -8.97
N PRO A 127 -5.99 -3.59 -9.28
CA PRO A 127 -6.11 -2.17 -9.63
C PRO A 127 -6.16 -1.30 -8.38
N GLY A 128 -5.84 0.00 -8.49
CA GLY A 128 -6.22 1.03 -7.53
C GLY A 128 -5.64 0.91 -6.13
N GLU A 129 -4.37 0.55 -5.99
CA GLU A 129 -3.65 0.53 -4.71
C GLU A 129 -3.54 1.95 -4.15
N GLU A 130 -3.12 2.92 -4.96
CA GLU A 130 -2.81 4.31 -4.58
C GLU A 130 -4.02 5.10 -4.02
N ILE A 131 -5.21 4.54 -4.13
CA ILE A 131 -6.43 5.11 -3.56
C ILE A 131 -7.08 4.23 -2.47
N ASN A 132 -6.36 3.21 -1.99
CA ASN A 132 -6.84 2.23 -1.00
C ASN A 132 -8.18 1.58 -1.40
N TYR A 133 -8.29 1.20 -2.67
CA TYR A 133 -9.52 0.63 -3.24
C TYR A 133 -9.35 -0.85 -3.60
N GLY A 134 -8.21 -1.19 -4.19
CA GLY A 134 -8.05 -2.43 -4.96
C GLY A 134 -8.17 -3.69 -4.13
N ALA A 135 -7.48 -3.77 -3.00
CA ALA A 135 -7.52 -4.97 -2.16
C ALA A 135 -8.93 -5.27 -1.65
N LEU A 136 -9.65 -4.26 -1.16
CA LEU A 136 -11.04 -4.42 -0.70
C LEU A 136 -11.98 -4.79 -1.84
N ALA A 137 -11.78 -4.24 -3.05
CA ALA A 137 -12.56 -4.58 -4.23
C ALA A 137 -12.34 -6.04 -4.64
N MET A 138 -11.08 -6.51 -4.66
CA MET A 138 -10.73 -7.89 -4.95
C MET A 138 -11.33 -8.87 -3.92
N LEU A 139 -11.16 -8.60 -2.62
CA LEU A 139 -11.73 -9.40 -1.53
C LEU A 139 -13.27 -9.44 -1.60
N GLY A 140 -13.90 -8.31 -1.92
CA GLY A 140 -15.36 -8.20 -2.03
C GLY A 140 -15.98 -9.03 -3.15
N THR A 141 -15.18 -9.62 -4.04
CA THR A 141 -15.69 -10.51 -5.11
C THR A 141 -16.05 -11.91 -4.62
N GLY A 142 -15.52 -12.34 -3.47
CA GLY A 142 -15.63 -13.71 -2.96
C GLY A 142 -14.77 -14.75 -3.69
N LEU A 143 -14.02 -14.34 -4.74
CA LEU A 143 -13.15 -15.24 -5.52
C LEU A 143 -11.84 -15.60 -4.81
N LEU A 144 -11.62 -15.05 -3.63
CA LEU A 144 -10.42 -15.24 -2.80
C LEU A 144 -10.74 -15.93 -1.46
N ASP A 145 -11.99 -16.35 -1.22
CA ASP A 145 -12.42 -16.93 0.06
C ASP A 145 -11.72 -18.27 0.40
N ASP A 146 -11.18 -18.95 -0.59
CA ASP A 146 -10.45 -20.20 -0.45
C ASP A 146 -8.94 -20.03 -0.24
N VAL A 147 -8.42 -18.80 -0.30
CA VAL A 147 -6.99 -18.52 -0.17
C VAL A 147 -6.55 -18.61 1.30
N GLN A 148 -5.51 -19.39 1.55
CA GLN A 148 -4.98 -19.65 2.89
C GLN A 148 -3.81 -18.75 3.28
N GLU A 149 -3.00 -18.31 2.31
CA GLU A 149 -1.84 -17.45 2.53
C GLU A 149 -1.68 -16.46 1.38
N TYR A 150 -1.24 -15.24 1.71
CA TYR A 150 -1.01 -14.18 0.73
C TYR A 150 0.46 -13.74 0.71
N TYR A 151 1.00 -13.54 -0.48
CA TYR A 151 2.36 -13.02 -0.69
C TYR A 151 2.34 -11.87 -1.67
N GLY A 152 3.07 -10.81 -1.34
CA GLY A 152 3.22 -9.63 -2.17
C GLY A 152 4.62 -9.04 -2.04
N LEU A 153 4.90 -8.08 -2.90
CA LEU A 153 6.15 -7.34 -2.88
C LEU A 153 5.95 -5.88 -3.23
N HIS A 154 6.92 -5.05 -2.86
CA HIS A 154 7.02 -3.67 -3.32
C HIS A 154 8.48 -3.30 -3.57
N THR A 155 8.73 -2.53 -4.61
CA THR A 155 10.04 -1.91 -4.90
C THR A 155 10.49 -1.00 -3.76
N ASP A 156 11.81 -0.97 -3.50
CA ASP A 156 12.38 -0.03 -2.53
C ASP A 156 13.63 0.64 -3.11
N PRO A 157 13.58 1.97 -3.39
CA PRO A 157 14.70 2.71 -3.94
C PRO A 157 15.80 3.03 -2.91
N ASN A 158 15.69 2.53 -1.68
CA ASN A 158 16.71 2.66 -0.65
C ASN A 158 17.50 1.36 -0.44
N ILE A 159 17.21 0.32 -1.22
CA ILE A 159 17.86 -0.99 -1.12
C ILE A 159 18.60 -1.29 -2.43
N GLU A 160 19.80 -1.83 -2.30
CA GLU A 160 20.61 -2.28 -3.45
C GLU A 160 19.82 -3.26 -4.35
N ALA A 161 19.98 -3.11 -5.66
CA ALA A 161 19.29 -3.93 -6.64
C ALA A 161 19.53 -5.43 -6.41
N GLY A 162 18.44 -6.22 -6.38
CA GLY A 162 18.48 -7.67 -6.16
C GLY A 162 18.61 -8.10 -4.70
N THR A 163 18.56 -7.16 -3.75
CA THR A 163 18.49 -7.46 -2.31
C THR A 163 17.03 -7.44 -1.85
N LEU A 164 16.64 -8.36 -0.97
CA LEU A 164 15.32 -8.35 -0.36
C LEU A 164 15.35 -7.77 1.05
N GLY A 165 14.42 -6.85 1.32
CA GLY A 165 14.11 -6.35 2.66
C GLY A 165 12.94 -7.14 3.25
N ILE A 166 13.19 -7.92 4.30
CA ILE A 166 12.19 -8.76 4.96
C ILE A 166 12.16 -8.43 6.45
N ARG A 167 10.96 -8.45 7.04
CA ARG A 167 10.76 -8.20 8.47
C ARG A 167 9.55 -8.98 8.96
N GLU A 168 9.69 -9.56 10.13
CA GLU A 168 8.58 -10.09 10.93
C GLU A 168 7.75 -8.96 11.56
N ASN A 169 6.47 -9.19 11.79
CA ASN A 169 5.52 -8.24 12.35
C ASN A 169 5.28 -7.00 11.45
N ALA A 170 5.01 -5.85 12.05
CA ALA A 170 4.62 -4.67 11.30
C ALA A 170 5.75 -4.12 10.41
N ILE A 171 5.46 -3.97 9.11
CA ILE A 171 6.39 -3.47 8.09
C ILE A 171 5.94 -2.11 7.55
N MET A 172 4.62 -1.85 7.45
CA MET A 172 4.06 -0.57 6.98
C MET A 172 2.89 -0.14 7.84
N ALA A 173 2.69 1.17 7.96
CA ALA A 173 1.70 1.77 8.86
C ALA A 173 0.31 1.91 8.23
N SER A 174 -0.72 2.05 9.08
CA SER A 174 -2.03 2.54 8.64
C SER A 174 -1.98 4.02 8.29
N PRO A 175 -2.57 4.49 7.17
CA PRO A 175 -2.56 5.91 6.77
C PRO A 175 -3.90 6.61 7.00
N ASP A 176 -4.37 6.70 8.27
CA ASP A 176 -5.68 7.26 8.56
C ASP A 176 -5.71 8.79 8.45
N TRP A 177 -6.86 9.30 8.03
CA TRP A 177 -7.18 10.72 7.98
C TRP A 177 -8.11 11.12 9.13
N PHE A 178 -7.90 12.32 9.67
CA PHE A 178 -8.86 12.96 10.56
C PHE A 178 -9.09 14.43 10.17
N GLY A 179 -10.29 14.91 10.47
CA GLY A 179 -10.67 16.31 10.33
C GLY A 179 -11.51 16.75 11.52
N VAL A 180 -11.31 17.97 12.01
CA VAL A 180 -12.10 18.53 13.09
C VAL A 180 -12.64 19.89 12.67
N THR A 181 -13.97 20.03 12.72
CA THR A 181 -14.66 21.32 12.61
C THR A 181 -14.98 21.82 14.01
N ILE A 182 -14.47 22.99 14.38
CA ILE A 182 -14.69 23.65 15.67
C ILE A 182 -15.75 24.70 15.44
N GLU A 183 -16.90 24.58 16.14
CA GLU A 183 -18.02 25.51 16.01
C GLU A 183 -18.08 26.41 17.26
N GLY A 184 -18.06 27.70 17.01
CA GLY A 184 -18.21 28.75 17.99
C GLY A 184 -19.33 29.71 17.62
N LYS A 185 -19.17 30.99 17.98
CA LYS A 185 -20.09 32.11 17.62
C LYS A 185 -19.28 33.29 17.14
N GLY A 186 -19.35 33.59 15.86
CA GLY A 186 -18.67 34.71 15.25
C GLY A 186 -19.25 36.08 15.63
N GLY A 187 -18.49 37.14 15.33
CA GLY A 187 -18.93 38.51 15.55
C GLY A 187 -17.84 39.55 15.28
N HIS A 188 -18.05 40.78 15.77
CA HIS A 188 -17.14 41.90 15.53
C HIS A 188 -15.84 41.72 16.31
N GLY A 189 -14.67 41.81 15.64
CA GLY A 189 -13.35 41.59 16.25
C GLY A 189 -13.04 42.46 17.48
N ALA A 190 -13.66 43.63 17.63
CA ALA A 190 -13.53 44.48 18.79
C ALA A 190 -14.50 44.15 19.95
N GLN A 191 -15.38 43.13 19.78
CA GLN A 191 -16.36 42.71 20.79
C GLN A 191 -16.28 41.21 21.08
N PRO A 192 -15.11 40.65 21.45
CA PRO A 192 -14.94 39.20 21.65
C PRO A 192 -15.78 38.64 22.79
N HIS A 193 -16.17 39.47 23.77
CA HIS A 193 -17.04 39.09 24.90
C HIS A 193 -18.48 38.73 24.48
N ASN A 194 -18.90 39.09 23.24
CA ASN A 194 -20.18 38.69 22.65
C ASN A 194 -20.10 37.47 21.74
N CYS A 195 -18.89 36.89 21.60
CA CYS A 195 -18.56 35.79 20.71
C CYS A 195 -18.16 34.52 21.49
N ILE A 196 -18.06 33.45 20.77
CA ILE A 196 -17.32 32.22 21.19
C ILE A 196 -16.30 31.98 20.08
N ASP A 197 -15.05 32.33 20.35
CA ASP A 197 -14.02 32.38 19.32
C ASP A 197 -13.38 31.01 19.08
N PRO A 198 -13.56 30.38 17.90
CA PRO A 198 -12.98 29.07 17.62
C PRO A 198 -11.48 29.15 17.27
N VAL A 199 -10.89 30.33 17.01
CA VAL A 199 -9.48 30.46 16.60
C VAL A 199 -8.52 30.09 17.76
N PRO A 200 -8.67 30.64 18.98
CA PRO A 200 -7.88 30.20 20.13
C PRO A 200 -8.08 28.72 20.48
N ALA A 201 -9.33 28.20 20.32
CA ALA A 201 -9.62 26.77 20.53
C ALA A 201 -8.85 25.91 19.53
N MET A 202 -8.83 26.27 18.24
CA MET A 202 -8.07 25.61 17.18
C MET A 202 -6.56 25.57 17.48
N ALA A 203 -5.97 26.71 17.88
CA ALA A 203 -4.56 26.79 18.21
C ALA A 203 -4.19 25.84 19.38
N SER A 204 -5.00 25.85 20.45
CA SER A 204 -4.83 24.95 21.59
C SER A 204 -5.05 23.49 21.24
N MET A 205 -5.99 23.20 20.34
CA MET A 205 -6.26 21.83 19.88
C MET A 205 -5.09 21.26 19.10
N ILE A 206 -4.46 22.03 18.21
CA ILE A 206 -3.26 21.61 17.45
C ILE A 206 -2.15 21.21 18.43
N LEU A 207 -1.92 22.00 19.48
CA LEU A 207 -0.91 21.70 20.49
C LEU A 207 -1.31 20.47 21.35
N ALA A 208 -2.56 20.36 21.75
CA ALA A 208 -3.05 19.25 22.57
C ALA A 208 -2.99 17.92 21.82
N LEU A 209 -3.28 17.90 20.52
CA LEU A 209 -3.18 16.68 19.69
C LEU A 209 -1.76 16.09 19.67
N GLN A 210 -0.71 16.91 19.82
CA GLN A 210 0.66 16.40 19.91
C GLN A 210 0.89 15.50 21.13
N GLN A 211 0.08 15.64 22.18
CA GLN A 211 0.15 14.80 23.39
C GLN A 211 -0.36 13.38 23.13
N VAL A 212 -1.17 13.16 22.11
CA VAL A 212 -1.63 11.81 21.73
C VAL A 212 -0.42 10.90 21.55
N VAL A 213 0.54 11.29 20.74
CA VAL A 213 1.76 10.51 20.53
C VAL A 213 2.69 10.59 21.72
N SER A 214 3.00 11.80 22.20
CA SER A 214 4.09 12.00 23.18
C SER A 214 3.75 11.56 24.60
N ARG A 215 2.46 11.36 24.96
CA ARG A 215 2.01 11.06 26.35
C ARG A 215 1.04 9.90 26.49
N ARG A 216 0.46 9.42 25.39
CA ARG A 216 -0.61 8.42 25.46
C ARG A 216 -0.30 7.14 24.67
N ILE A 217 0.53 7.22 23.64
CA ILE A 217 1.06 6.07 22.90
C ILE A 217 2.36 5.60 23.59
N SER A 218 2.60 4.29 23.59
CA SER A 218 3.81 3.70 24.15
C SER A 218 5.07 4.25 23.44
N PRO A 219 6.14 4.59 24.16
CA PRO A 219 7.39 5.03 23.50
C PRO A 219 8.09 3.94 22.70
N PHE A 220 7.68 2.68 22.86
CA PHE A 220 8.16 1.54 22.06
C PHE A 220 7.34 1.30 20.81
N SER A 221 6.27 2.06 20.62
CA SER A 221 5.37 1.99 19.47
C SER A 221 5.64 3.13 18.51
N ALA A 222 5.76 2.81 17.22
CA ALA A 222 5.90 3.82 16.19
C ALA A 222 4.53 4.40 15.83
N CYS A 223 4.33 5.68 16.14
CA CYS A 223 3.11 6.42 15.81
C CYS A 223 3.47 7.85 15.37
N VAL A 224 2.81 8.32 14.31
CA VAL A 224 2.94 9.71 13.83
C VAL A 224 1.55 10.34 13.80
N LEU A 225 1.42 11.56 14.34
CA LEU A 225 0.24 12.40 14.19
C LEU A 225 0.67 13.75 13.66
N SER A 226 0.13 14.15 12.50
CA SER A 226 0.44 15.44 11.88
C SER A 226 -0.85 16.18 11.56
N VAL A 227 -0.96 17.42 12.02
CA VAL A 227 -1.94 18.37 11.51
C VAL A 227 -1.35 19.03 10.26
N THR A 228 -2.01 18.83 9.11
CA THR A 228 -1.47 19.24 7.80
C THR A 228 -2.23 20.39 7.18
N ARG A 229 -3.43 20.71 7.72
CA ARG A 229 -4.24 21.85 7.31
C ARG A 229 -4.88 22.51 8.53
N ALA A 230 -4.88 23.83 8.56
CA ALA A 230 -5.62 24.63 9.54
C ALA A 230 -6.19 25.86 8.84
N SER A 231 -7.48 26.17 9.06
CA SER A 231 -8.14 27.33 8.46
C SER A 231 -9.21 27.92 9.36
N ALA A 232 -9.29 29.26 9.42
CA ALA A 232 -10.33 30.00 10.13
C ALA A 232 -10.44 31.42 9.62
N GLY A 233 -11.67 31.91 9.48
CA GLY A 233 -11.97 33.29 9.08
C GLY A 233 -11.53 33.62 7.65
N ASN A 234 -11.97 34.83 7.20
CA ASN A 234 -11.67 35.35 5.85
C ASN A 234 -11.38 36.86 5.83
N THR A 235 -11.41 37.50 6.98
CA THR A 235 -11.14 38.94 7.12
C THR A 235 -10.57 39.24 8.51
N TRP A 236 -9.83 40.36 8.61
CA TRP A 236 -9.05 40.72 9.81
C TRP A 236 -9.88 41.29 10.97
N ASN A 237 -11.10 41.75 10.76
CA ASN A 237 -11.93 42.43 11.77
C ASN A 237 -13.21 41.68 12.18
N VAL A 238 -13.35 40.44 11.77
CA VAL A 238 -14.48 39.56 12.12
C VAL A 238 -13.97 38.27 12.75
N ILE A 239 -14.46 37.93 13.95
CA ILE A 239 -14.27 36.63 14.59
C ILE A 239 -15.12 35.61 13.80
N PRO A 240 -14.55 34.51 13.28
CA PRO A 240 -15.30 33.52 12.53
C PRO A 240 -16.23 32.70 13.44
N GLY A 241 -17.27 32.13 12.85
CA GLY A 241 -18.15 31.17 13.55
C GLY A 241 -17.59 29.78 13.61
N THR A 242 -16.61 29.45 12.73
CA THR A 242 -16.01 28.12 12.62
C THR A 242 -14.50 28.19 12.39
N ALA A 243 -13.79 27.14 12.81
CA ALA A 243 -12.41 26.87 12.46
C ALA A 243 -12.27 25.37 12.12
N GLU A 244 -11.32 25.02 11.26
CA GLU A 244 -11.11 23.65 10.78
C GLU A 244 -9.65 23.26 10.85
N ILE A 245 -9.40 22.01 11.23
CA ILE A 245 -8.10 21.34 11.09
C ILE A 245 -8.28 20.01 10.40
N GLU A 246 -7.27 19.59 9.63
CA GLU A 246 -7.18 18.26 9.05
C GLU A 246 -5.76 17.71 9.26
N GLY A 247 -5.66 16.39 9.30
CA GLY A 247 -4.39 15.72 9.50
C GLY A 247 -4.42 14.24 9.21
N THR A 248 -3.31 13.61 9.54
CA THR A 248 -3.15 12.17 9.41
C THR A 248 -2.58 11.58 10.69
N ILE A 249 -2.97 10.34 10.99
CA ILE A 249 -2.32 9.52 12.00
C ILE A 249 -1.82 8.24 11.34
N ARG A 250 -0.62 7.79 11.73
CA ARG A 250 0.04 6.58 11.28
C ARG A 250 0.30 5.69 12.48
N THR A 251 -0.10 4.41 12.42
CA THR A 251 0.10 3.45 13.50
C THR A 251 0.55 2.11 12.95
N MET A 252 1.26 1.32 13.77
CA MET A 252 1.84 0.03 13.39
C MET A 252 1.07 -1.17 13.95
N SER A 253 -0.03 -0.93 14.67
CA SER A 253 -0.96 -1.97 15.15
C SER A 253 -2.40 -1.48 15.15
N ASP A 254 -3.36 -2.40 15.12
CA ASP A 254 -4.78 -2.07 15.19
C ASP A 254 -5.15 -1.50 16.56
N GLU A 255 -4.53 -1.97 17.66
CA GLU A 255 -4.76 -1.47 19.02
C GLU A 255 -4.37 0.00 19.13
N GLU A 256 -3.21 0.38 18.56
CA GLU A 256 -2.76 1.78 18.56
C GLU A 256 -3.61 2.65 17.64
N ARG A 257 -4.11 2.08 16.55
CA ARG A 257 -5.04 2.75 15.64
C ARG A 257 -6.35 3.10 16.32
N ASP A 258 -6.93 2.13 17.06
CA ASP A 258 -8.15 2.33 17.82
C ASP A 258 -7.96 3.36 18.95
N LEU A 259 -6.86 3.24 19.69
CA LEU A 259 -6.50 4.19 20.72
C LEU A 259 -6.28 5.60 20.16
N GLY A 260 -5.59 5.71 19.04
CA GLY A 260 -5.33 6.99 18.35
C GLY A 260 -6.60 7.71 17.94
N GLU A 261 -7.55 7.01 17.31
CA GLU A 261 -8.86 7.55 16.95
C GLU A 261 -9.62 8.03 18.21
N GLN A 262 -9.69 7.20 19.25
CA GLN A 262 -10.35 7.55 20.52
C GLN A 262 -9.74 8.83 21.12
N LEU A 263 -8.41 8.92 21.17
CA LEU A 263 -7.71 10.05 21.77
C LEU A 263 -7.88 11.35 20.97
N ILE A 264 -7.91 11.26 19.63
CA ILE A 264 -8.18 12.42 18.77
C ILE A 264 -9.57 12.96 19.07
N ARG A 265 -10.61 12.11 19.12
CA ARG A 265 -11.99 12.50 19.43
C ARG A 265 -12.08 13.13 20.82
N GLN A 266 -11.56 12.47 21.85
CA GLN A 266 -11.58 12.94 23.23
C GLN A 266 -10.86 14.31 23.38
N THR A 267 -9.70 14.45 22.76
CA THR A 267 -8.92 15.70 22.82
C THR A 267 -9.68 16.84 22.13
N ALA A 268 -10.24 16.60 20.95
CA ALA A 268 -10.98 17.60 20.21
C ALA A 268 -12.20 18.11 20.98
N GLU A 269 -13.00 17.20 21.50
CA GLU A 269 -14.19 17.54 22.28
C GLU A 269 -13.86 18.31 23.59
N SER A 270 -12.85 17.82 24.33
CA SER A 270 -12.45 18.43 25.60
C SER A 270 -11.86 19.82 25.41
N VAL A 271 -10.99 20.02 24.39
CA VAL A 271 -10.41 21.33 24.13
C VAL A 271 -11.48 22.30 23.63
N ALA A 272 -12.34 21.91 22.70
CA ALA A 272 -13.42 22.77 22.23
C ALA A 272 -14.30 23.22 23.39
N ALA A 273 -14.72 22.33 24.27
CA ALA A 273 -15.55 22.62 25.44
C ALA A 273 -14.87 23.63 26.40
N ALA A 274 -13.54 23.51 26.59
CA ALA A 274 -12.80 24.47 27.44
C ALA A 274 -12.86 25.93 26.94
N TYR A 275 -13.10 26.12 25.64
CA TYR A 275 -13.27 27.44 25.00
C TYR A 275 -14.74 27.80 24.75
N GLY A 276 -15.69 26.98 25.25
CA GLY A 276 -17.12 27.18 25.02
C GLY A 276 -17.57 26.81 23.58
N CYS A 277 -16.69 26.23 22.78
CA CYS A 277 -16.95 25.72 21.45
C CYS A 277 -17.48 24.27 21.48
N THR A 278 -17.97 23.78 20.34
CA THR A 278 -18.20 22.35 20.08
C THR A 278 -17.25 21.87 18.98
N ALA A 279 -16.93 20.57 18.99
CA ALA A 279 -16.10 19.95 17.95
C ALA A 279 -16.87 18.81 17.25
N LYS A 280 -16.77 18.77 15.92
CA LYS A 280 -17.23 17.65 15.09
C LYS A 280 -16.00 16.96 14.50
N VAL A 281 -15.78 15.70 14.84
CA VAL A 281 -14.63 14.94 14.39
C VAL A 281 -15.04 13.96 13.30
N GLY A 282 -14.54 14.20 12.07
CA GLY A 282 -14.50 13.23 11.00
C GLY A 282 -13.24 12.36 11.13
N TYR A 283 -13.38 11.05 10.93
CA TYR A 283 -12.26 10.12 10.90
C TYR A 283 -12.49 9.12 9.78
N LYS A 284 -11.47 8.92 8.94
CA LYS A 284 -11.52 7.97 7.83
C LYS A 284 -10.36 6.99 7.98
N ARG A 285 -10.70 5.74 8.29
CA ARG A 285 -9.74 4.65 8.24
C ARG A 285 -9.46 4.31 6.79
N GLN A 286 -8.17 4.26 6.47
CA GLN A 286 -7.66 3.76 5.19
C GLN A 286 -7.21 2.30 5.36
N SER A 287 -6.19 1.84 4.62
CA SER A 287 -5.62 0.51 4.84
C SER A 287 -5.13 0.34 6.29
N ARG A 288 -5.23 -0.88 6.80
CA ARG A 288 -4.73 -1.24 8.13
C ARG A 288 -3.19 -1.29 8.15
N PRO A 289 -2.56 -1.42 9.33
CA PRO A 289 -1.14 -1.72 9.40
C PRO A 289 -0.83 -3.03 8.67
N LEU A 290 0.23 -3.04 7.87
CA LEU A 290 0.69 -4.25 7.20
C LEU A 290 1.60 -5.03 8.14
N ILE A 291 1.14 -6.23 8.53
CA ILE A 291 1.79 -7.06 9.54
C ILE A 291 2.11 -8.42 8.94
N ASN A 292 3.39 -8.67 8.70
CA ASN A 292 3.87 -9.97 8.25
C ASN A 292 3.74 -11.03 9.35
N THR A 293 3.27 -12.22 8.97
CA THR A 293 3.25 -13.38 9.87
C THR A 293 4.69 -13.82 10.18
N PRO A 294 5.12 -13.86 11.45
CA PRO A 294 6.53 -14.12 11.79
C PRO A 294 7.10 -15.41 11.20
N ALA A 295 6.33 -16.49 11.24
CA ALA A 295 6.76 -17.79 10.68
C ALA A 295 6.93 -17.73 9.15
N LEU A 296 6.08 -16.96 8.45
CA LEU A 296 6.16 -16.80 7.00
C LEU A 296 7.27 -15.83 6.59
N ALA A 297 7.53 -14.78 7.37
CA ALA A 297 8.69 -13.92 7.18
C ALA A 297 10.01 -14.70 7.35
N ALA A 298 10.12 -15.55 8.38
CA ALA A 298 11.28 -16.42 8.58
C ALA A 298 11.46 -17.44 7.44
N PHE A 299 10.36 -18.07 7.00
CA PHE A 299 10.37 -18.95 5.83
C PHE A 299 10.86 -18.23 4.57
N THR A 300 10.31 -17.04 4.29
CA THR A 300 10.64 -16.23 3.11
C THR A 300 12.11 -15.80 3.12
N THR A 301 12.64 -15.43 4.30
CA THR A 301 14.07 -15.15 4.50
C THR A 301 14.93 -16.35 4.18
N GLY A 302 14.64 -17.51 4.77
CA GLY A 302 15.41 -18.74 4.53
C GLY A 302 15.39 -19.17 3.07
N LEU A 303 14.25 -19.04 2.38
CA LEU A 303 14.15 -19.33 0.95
C LEU A 303 15.02 -18.37 0.10
N ALA A 304 14.99 -17.08 0.41
CA ALA A 304 15.84 -16.11 -0.29
C ALA A 304 17.33 -16.43 -0.11
N GLU A 305 17.76 -16.75 1.10
CA GLU A 305 19.14 -17.19 1.41
C GLU A 305 19.52 -18.48 0.66
N GLU A 306 18.63 -19.48 0.62
CA GLU A 306 18.81 -20.73 -0.16
C GLU A 306 19.00 -20.44 -1.66
N MET A 307 18.31 -19.41 -2.17
CA MET A 307 18.44 -18.95 -3.56
C MET A 307 19.69 -18.08 -3.80
N GLY A 308 20.46 -17.77 -2.77
CA GLY A 308 21.61 -16.88 -2.86
C GLY A 308 21.23 -15.39 -3.05
N ILE A 309 20.00 -15.02 -2.70
CA ILE A 309 19.53 -13.63 -2.75
C ILE A 309 19.94 -12.94 -1.44
N PRO A 310 20.65 -11.79 -1.48
CA PRO A 310 20.95 -11.03 -0.28
C PRO A 310 19.67 -10.59 0.45
N VAL A 311 19.67 -10.72 1.77
CA VAL A 311 18.53 -10.29 2.61
C VAL A 311 19.01 -9.30 3.66
N ILE A 312 18.25 -8.24 3.85
CA ILE A 312 18.39 -7.31 4.97
C ILE A 312 17.13 -7.33 5.84
N ARG A 313 17.29 -7.04 7.12
CA ARG A 313 16.14 -6.78 7.98
C ARG A 313 15.56 -5.42 7.64
N GLN A 314 14.35 -5.41 7.08
CA GLN A 314 13.67 -4.19 6.66
C GLN A 314 13.32 -3.29 7.86
N GLU A 315 13.67 -2.01 7.79
CA GLU A 315 13.13 -1.03 8.72
C GLU A 315 11.65 -0.74 8.42
N PRO A 316 10.83 -0.54 9.46
CA PRO A 316 9.40 -0.26 9.24
C PRO A 316 9.21 1.10 8.56
N SER A 317 8.17 1.20 7.71
CA SER A 317 7.82 2.43 7.01
C SER A 317 6.49 3.00 7.50
N MET A 318 6.40 4.33 7.56
CA MET A 318 5.13 5.02 7.85
C MET A 318 4.25 5.22 6.61
N ILE A 319 4.63 4.65 5.46
CA ILE A 319 3.82 4.61 4.24
C ILE A 319 2.75 3.52 4.40
N GLY A 320 1.55 3.74 3.86
CA GLY A 320 0.48 2.74 3.82
C GLY A 320 0.61 1.79 2.62
N GLU A 321 -0.06 0.64 2.70
CA GLU A 321 -0.14 -0.36 1.63
C GLU A 321 -1.44 -1.16 1.79
N ASP A 322 -2.27 -1.23 0.77
CA ASP A 322 -3.57 -1.89 0.87
C ASP A 322 -3.48 -3.43 0.82
N PHE A 323 -2.32 -4.01 0.49
CA PHE A 323 -2.05 -5.44 0.68
C PHE A 323 -2.35 -5.90 2.12
N ALA A 324 -2.25 -4.99 3.08
CA ALA A 324 -2.59 -5.24 4.48
C ALA A 324 -4.02 -5.79 4.67
N GLU A 325 -4.94 -5.46 3.77
CA GLU A 325 -6.33 -5.93 3.85
C GLU A 325 -6.45 -7.45 3.61
N TYR A 326 -5.58 -8.03 2.76
CA TYR A 326 -5.52 -9.49 2.59
C TYR A 326 -5.03 -10.20 3.86
N LEU A 327 -4.18 -9.53 4.66
CA LEU A 327 -3.61 -10.10 5.89
C LEU A 327 -4.50 -9.90 7.12
N LYS A 328 -5.70 -9.36 6.96
CA LYS A 328 -6.63 -9.15 8.08
C LYS A 328 -6.98 -10.45 8.79
N ASP A 329 -7.38 -11.44 8.03
CA ASP A 329 -7.89 -12.72 8.53
C ASP A 329 -7.06 -13.93 8.05
N HIS A 330 -5.99 -13.67 7.28
CA HIS A 330 -5.12 -14.68 6.69
C HIS A 330 -3.65 -14.38 6.96
N PRO A 331 -2.82 -15.42 7.14
CA PRO A 331 -1.38 -15.24 7.25
C PRO A 331 -0.77 -14.86 5.89
N GLY A 332 0.35 -14.15 5.93
CA GLY A 332 1.07 -13.79 4.71
C GLY A 332 2.39 -13.10 4.97
N CYS A 333 3.09 -12.81 3.90
CA CYS A 333 4.35 -12.08 3.94
C CYS A 333 4.47 -11.11 2.76
N PHE A 334 4.80 -9.88 3.09
CA PHE A 334 5.10 -8.81 2.13
C PHE A 334 6.58 -8.47 2.23
N VAL A 335 7.26 -8.40 1.10
CA VAL A 335 8.70 -8.14 1.04
C VAL A 335 9.00 -6.85 0.29
N ARG A 336 10.09 -6.20 0.64
CA ARG A 336 10.64 -5.09 -0.14
C ARG A 336 11.70 -5.62 -1.09
N VAL A 337 11.64 -5.22 -2.35
CA VAL A 337 12.62 -5.60 -3.38
C VAL A 337 13.48 -4.40 -3.71
N GLY A 338 14.78 -4.51 -3.46
CA GLY A 338 15.75 -3.50 -3.87
C GLY A 338 15.80 -3.41 -5.39
N THR A 339 15.52 -2.23 -5.89
CA THR A 339 15.55 -1.91 -7.33
C THR A 339 16.60 -0.84 -7.67
N GLY A 340 17.60 -0.69 -6.79
CA GLY A 340 18.69 0.27 -6.91
C GLY A 340 18.44 1.54 -6.11
N ILE A 341 19.51 2.15 -5.64
CA ILE A 341 19.47 3.38 -4.84
C ILE A 341 19.14 4.57 -5.76
N GLY A 342 18.07 5.28 -5.43
CA GLY A 342 17.59 6.36 -6.28
C GLY A 342 16.62 7.32 -5.60
N PRO A 343 15.95 8.17 -6.38
CA PRO A 343 14.89 9.05 -5.88
C PRO A 343 13.77 8.26 -5.19
N ALA A 344 13.17 8.85 -4.16
CA ALA A 344 12.09 8.25 -3.40
C ALA A 344 10.87 7.89 -4.27
N LEU A 345 10.02 6.99 -3.77
CA LEU A 345 8.70 6.72 -4.33
C LEU A 345 7.91 8.03 -4.51
N HIS A 346 7.06 8.09 -5.54
CA HIS A 346 6.26 9.25 -5.96
C HIS A 346 7.08 10.46 -6.46
N HIS A 347 8.41 10.35 -6.53
CA HIS A 347 9.24 11.41 -7.10
C HIS A 347 9.22 11.37 -8.65
N PRO A 348 9.14 12.53 -9.36
CA PRO A 348 9.09 12.54 -10.83
C PRO A 348 10.31 11.92 -11.53
N LYS A 349 11.39 11.71 -10.81
CA LYS A 349 12.62 11.04 -11.29
C LYS A 349 12.81 9.64 -10.69
N PHE A 350 11.78 9.05 -10.11
CA PHE A 350 11.84 7.67 -9.62
C PHE A 350 12.18 6.72 -10.77
N THR A 351 13.03 5.74 -10.50
CA THR A 351 13.42 4.70 -11.45
C THR A 351 13.62 3.38 -10.72
N VAL A 352 13.49 2.30 -11.45
CA VAL A 352 13.81 0.94 -10.98
C VAL A 352 14.83 0.29 -11.91
N ASP A 353 15.69 -0.55 -11.37
CA ASP A 353 16.60 -1.40 -12.16
C ASP A 353 15.84 -2.66 -12.62
N PRO A 354 15.48 -2.77 -13.90
CA PRO A 354 14.73 -3.93 -14.39
C PRO A 354 15.56 -5.22 -14.45
N SER A 355 16.88 -5.15 -14.27
CA SER A 355 17.77 -6.32 -14.37
C SER A 355 17.46 -7.40 -13.33
N VAL A 356 16.77 -7.05 -12.25
CA VAL A 356 16.39 -7.96 -11.16
C VAL A 356 15.03 -8.64 -11.36
N LEU A 357 14.32 -8.36 -12.47
CA LEU A 357 12.97 -8.89 -12.74
C LEU A 357 12.91 -10.42 -12.74
N SER A 358 13.82 -11.09 -13.46
CA SER A 358 13.77 -12.56 -13.56
C SER A 358 14.08 -13.24 -12.22
N GLY A 359 14.99 -12.67 -11.42
CA GLY A 359 15.27 -13.15 -10.07
C GLY A 359 14.07 -12.98 -9.14
N THR A 360 13.39 -11.84 -9.21
CA THR A 360 12.17 -11.54 -8.44
C THR A 360 11.03 -12.47 -8.84
N ALA A 361 10.83 -12.71 -10.13
CA ALA A 361 9.82 -13.65 -10.65
C ALA A 361 10.07 -15.08 -10.16
N GLU A 362 11.32 -15.56 -10.23
CA GLU A 362 11.70 -16.88 -9.72
C GLU A 362 11.51 -17.00 -8.20
N PHE A 363 11.83 -15.94 -7.45
CA PHE A 363 11.60 -15.91 -6.00
C PHE A 363 10.11 -16.04 -5.66
N LEU A 364 9.22 -15.30 -6.34
CA LEU A 364 7.77 -15.44 -6.17
C LEU A 364 7.28 -16.84 -6.52
N ALA A 365 7.72 -17.39 -7.65
CA ALA A 365 7.32 -18.73 -8.09
C ALA A 365 7.75 -19.80 -7.10
N ARG A 366 8.99 -19.75 -6.60
CA ARG A 366 9.49 -20.68 -5.59
C ARG A 366 8.81 -20.53 -4.24
N THR A 367 8.52 -19.30 -3.82
CA THR A 367 7.73 -19.02 -2.60
C THR A 367 6.41 -19.78 -2.68
N ALA A 368 5.68 -19.61 -3.79
CA ALA A 368 4.41 -20.28 -4.00
C ALA A 368 4.55 -21.80 -3.99
N GLN A 369 5.46 -22.36 -4.77
CA GLN A 369 5.68 -23.81 -4.86
C GLN A 369 6.00 -24.43 -3.50
N LYS A 370 6.94 -23.85 -2.76
CA LYS A 370 7.38 -24.36 -1.45
C LYS A 370 6.31 -24.24 -0.38
N ARG A 371 5.50 -23.17 -0.42
CA ARG A 371 4.37 -23.02 0.52
C ARG A 371 3.25 -24.02 0.27
N LEU A 372 2.91 -24.27 -0.99
CA LEU A 372 1.93 -25.32 -1.33
C LEU A 372 2.41 -26.70 -0.86
N GLU A 373 3.70 -27.02 -1.03
CA GLU A 373 4.30 -28.27 -0.49
C GLU A 373 4.15 -28.34 1.04
N ALA A 374 4.46 -27.25 1.74
CA ALA A 374 4.38 -27.21 3.20
C ALA A 374 2.94 -27.35 3.71
N LEU A 375 1.98 -26.61 3.12
CA LEU A 375 0.57 -26.66 3.50
C LEU A 375 -0.08 -28.03 3.22
N ARG A 376 0.33 -28.72 2.16
CA ARG A 376 -0.19 -30.06 1.85
C ARG A 376 0.27 -31.13 2.85
N ASN A 377 1.41 -30.90 3.50
CA ASN A 377 2.02 -31.84 4.46
C ASN A 377 1.64 -31.52 5.92
N ALA A 378 0.94 -30.40 6.16
CA ALA A 378 0.47 -29.97 7.49
C ALA A 378 -0.92 -30.55 7.80
#